data_b8f6e4c5a7a23795ad8ed3f036c90b9f
#
_entry.id   b8f6e4c5a7a23795ad8ed3f036c90b9f
#
_cell.length_a   1.000
_cell.length_b   1.000
_cell.length_c   1.000
_cell.angle_alpha   90.00
_cell.angle_beta   90.00
_cell.angle_gamma   90.00
#
_symmetry.space_group_name_H-M   'P 1'
#
loop_
_entity.id
_entity.type
_entity.pdbx_description
1 polymer ?
#
loop_
_entity_poly.entity_id
_entity_poly.type
_entity_poly.pdbx_seq_one_letter_code
_entity_poly.pdbx_strand_id
1 'polypeptide(L)'
;LDHLVQQIAELYERNIMSVLVSSGSVIAGMEVMGECHIEDKATRRQVFSAIGQPRMMRHYYNIFQDYGMKCAQVLATKRDFNPGSHRDNMINCYEGLLAEGVVPIANEDDAVSLTQSMFSDNDELASLVAELTQADKLIILTDTDGLYTGHPEDKDTEVIKNVSVDQNVEKYIKTIDKGEAEGRGGMGSKLNIAKQTASKNIPTFIAN
;
A
#
# COMPACT_ATOMS: atom_id res chain seq x y z
N LEU A 1 12.30 0.84 7.08
CA LEU A 1 11.11 0.62 7.91
C LEU A 1 11.18 1.41 9.22
N ASP A 2 12.30 1.43 9.93
CA ASP A 2 12.45 2.18 11.19
C ASP A 2 12.03 3.63 11.05
N HIS A 3 12.52 4.32 10.03
CA HIS A 3 12.13 5.71 9.74
C HIS A 3 10.63 5.90 9.55
N LEU A 4 9.96 4.96 8.88
CA LEU A 4 8.52 5.02 8.67
C LEU A 4 7.76 4.85 9.99
N VAL A 5 8.16 3.87 10.81
CA VAL A 5 7.53 3.63 12.12
C VAL A 5 7.79 4.79 13.07
N GLN A 6 8.99 5.39 13.04
CA GLN A 6 9.27 6.61 13.79
C GLN A 6 8.30 7.74 13.43
N GLN A 7 8.08 7.99 12.13
CA GLN A 7 7.13 9.02 11.69
C GLN A 7 5.70 8.71 12.14
N ILE A 8 5.30 7.44 12.08
CA ILE A 8 3.99 7.01 12.58
C ILE A 8 3.87 7.27 14.10
N ALA A 9 4.92 7.01 14.87
CA ALA A 9 4.95 7.29 16.30
C ALA A 9 4.83 8.80 16.58
N GLU A 10 5.53 9.63 15.83
CA GLU A 10 5.42 11.10 15.95
C GLU A 10 4.01 11.61 15.58
N LEU A 11 3.33 10.98 14.60
CA LEU A 11 1.94 11.29 14.27
C LEU A 11 1.00 10.87 15.40
N TYR A 12 1.22 9.69 15.97
CA TYR A 12 0.42 9.18 17.08
C TYR A 12 0.47 10.10 18.31
N GLU A 13 1.65 10.63 18.65
CA GLU A 13 1.82 11.63 19.72
C GLU A 13 1.02 12.93 19.48
N ARG A 14 0.69 13.20 18.22
CA ARG A 14 -0.17 14.33 17.82
C ARG A 14 -1.65 13.97 17.67
N ASN A 15 -2.06 12.81 18.17
CA ASN A 15 -3.40 12.23 18.01
C ASN A 15 -3.82 12.02 16.55
N ILE A 16 -2.88 11.73 15.66
CA ILE A 16 -3.14 11.37 14.27
C ILE A 16 -2.97 9.86 14.15
N MET A 17 -4.09 9.18 13.89
CA MET A 17 -4.10 7.74 13.70
C MET A 17 -3.62 7.37 12.30
N SER A 18 -2.90 6.27 12.19
CA SER A 18 -2.36 5.80 10.92
C SER A 18 -2.77 4.36 10.65
N VAL A 19 -3.07 4.08 9.39
CA VAL A 19 -3.19 2.71 8.85
C VAL A 19 -2.06 2.52 7.85
N LEU A 20 -1.29 1.46 7.98
CA LEU A 20 -0.20 1.14 7.06
C LEU A 20 -0.67 0.06 6.08
N VAL A 21 -0.48 0.28 4.79
CA VAL A 21 -0.62 -0.75 3.76
C VAL A 21 0.76 -1.17 3.31
N SER A 22 1.09 -2.44 3.45
CA SER A 22 2.43 -2.97 3.21
C SER A 22 2.43 -4.04 2.15
N SER A 23 3.55 -4.21 1.47
CA SER A 23 3.83 -5.30 0.55
C SER A 23 5.12 -6.03 0.96
N GLY A 24 5.47 -7.09 0.24
CA GLY A 24 6.73 -7.78 0.45
C GLY A 24 6.61 -9.18 1.07
N SER A 25 5.41 -9.65 1.39
CA SER A 25 5.18 -11.01 1.93
C SER A 25 5.77 -12.09 1.02
N VAL A 26 5.55 -11.99 -0.28
CA VAL A 26 6.08 -12.97 -1.26
C VAL A 26 7.61 -12.97 -1.26
N ILE A 27 8.25 -11.78 -1.29
CA ILE A 27 9.71 -11.67 -1.26
C ILE A 27 10.27 -12.21 0.05
N ALA A 28 9.67 -11.85 1.17
CA ALA A 28 10.07 -12.37 2.48
C ALA A 28 9.95 -13.89 2.57
N GLY A 29 8.94 -14.47 1.92
CA GLY A 29 8.78 -15.92 1.84
C GLY A 29 9.81 -16.59 0.95
N MET A 30 10.15 -15.98 -0.19
CA MET A 30 11.24 -16.45 -1.06
C MET A 30 12.58 -16.50 -0.32
N GLU A 31 12.89 -15.48 0.46
CA GLU A 31 14.11 -15.43 1.26
C GLU A 31 14.17 -16.53 2.34
N VAL A 32 13.02 -16.85 2.95
CA VAL A 32 12.94 -17.92 3.98
C VAL A 32 13.05 -19.30 3.37
N MET A 33 12.32 -19.53 2.26
CA MET A 33 12.21 -20.86 1.66
C MET A 33 13.41 -21.22 0.79
N GLY A 34 14.05 -20.24 0.14
CA GLY A 34 15.13 -20.50 -0.81
C GLY A 34 14.60 -21.17 -2.08
N GLU A 35 15.08 -22.40 -2.36
CA GLU A 35 14.63 -23.17 -3.53
C GLU A 35 13.19 -23.62 -3.40
N CYS A 36 12.44 -23.51 -4.49
CA CYS A 36 11.03 -23.91 -4.57
C CYS A 36 10.78 -24.73 -5.83
N HIS A 37 10.22 -25.91 -5.66
CA HIS A 37 9.92 -26.85 -6.74
C HIS A 37 8.49 -26.78 -7.28
N ILE A 38 7.69 -25.81 -6.80
CA ILE A 38 6.32 -25.60 -7.26
C ILE A 38 6.36 -24.93 -8.64
N GLU A 39 5.90 -25.62 -9.67
CA GLU A 39 5.89 -25.12 -11.05
C GLU A 39 4.81 -24.06 -11.27
N ASP A 40 3.62 -24.31 -10.71
CA ASP A 40 2.49 -23.36 -10.85
C ASP A 40 2.80 -22.04 -10.14
N LYS A 41 2.81 -20.96 -10.94
CA LYS A 41 3.16 -19.62 -10.46
C LYS A 41 2.20 -19.09 -9.40
N ALA A 42 0.91 -19.39 -9.52
CA ALA A 42 -0.10 -18.92 -8.56
C ALA A 42 0.08 -19.61 -7.21
N THR A 43 0.17 -20.94 -7.20
CA THR A 43 0.43 -21.72 -6.00
C THR A 43 1.76 -21.34 -5.35
N ARG A 44 2.80 -21.14 -6.14
CA ARG A 44 4.11 -20.72 -5.64
C ARG A 44 4.04 -19.36 -4.94
N ARG A 45 3.31 -18.39 -5.51
CA ARG A 45 3.07 -17.09 -4.89
C ARG A 45 2.31 -17.22 -3.56
N GLN A 46 1.26 -18.04 -3.52
CA GLN A 46 0.49 -18.31 -2.31
C GLN A 46 1.37 -18.88 -1.19
N VAL A 47 2.20 -19.89 -1.51
CA VAL A 47 3.12 -20.50 -0.55
C VAL A 47 4.14 -19.49 -0.03
N PHE A 48 4.76 -18.72 -0.91
CA PHE A 48 5.71 -17.70 -0.48
C PHE A 48 5.04 -16.65 0.40
N SER A 49 3.86 -16.17 0.04
CA SER A 49 3.14 -15.20 0.88
C SER A 49 2.78 -15.78 2.24
N ALA A 50 2.28 -17.01 2.30
CA ALA A 50 1.95 -17.67 3.56
C ALA A 50 3.17 -17.84 4.49
N ILE A 51 4.37 -18.09 3.93
CA ILE A 51 5.62 -18.18 4.70
C ILE A 51 6.13 -16.78 5.09
N GLY A 52 6.06 -15.84 4.18
CA GLY A 52 6.67 -14.52 4.36
C GLY A 52 5.84 -13.55 5.21
N GLN A 53 4.52 -13.67 5.18
CA GLN A 53 3.63 -12.78 5.93
C GLN A 53 3.91 -12.77 7.45
N PRO A 54 4.06 -13.93 8.14
CA PRO A 54 4.43 -13.95 9.55
C PRO A 54 5.83 -13.35 9.82
N ARG A 55 6.78 -13.53 8.88
CA ARG A 55 8.12 -12.93 9.00
C ARG A 55 8.06 -11.42 8.92
N MET A 56 7.33 -10.91 7.94
CA MET A 56 7.11 -9.48 7.75
C MET A 56 6.44 -8.85 8.97
N MET A 57 5.37 -9.48 9.49
CA MET A 57 4.67 -9.01 10.67
C MET A 57 5.54 -9.03 11.93
N ARG A 58 6.38 -10.05 12.10
CA ARG A 58 7.34 -10.08 13.21
C ARG A 58 8.29 -8.88 13.16
N HIS A 59 8.74 -8.50 11.97
CA HIS A 59 9.62 -7.35 11.80
C HIS A 59 8.91 -6.04 12.19
N TYR A 60 7.70 -5.82 11.68
CA TYR A 60 6.88 -4.67 12.09
C TYR A 60 6.63 -4.67 13.59
N TYR A 61 6.20 -5.81 14.15
CA TYR A 61 5.92 -5.93 15.57
C TYR A 61 7.09 -5.50 16.44
N ASN A 62 8.30 -5.96 16.11
CA ASN A 62 9.50 -5.59 16.86
C ASN A 62 9.76 -4.08 16.80
N ILE A 63 9.70 -3.48 15.61
CA ILE A 63 9.96 -2.05 15.45
C ILE A 63 8.89 -1.22 16.18
N PHE A 64 7.60 -1.54 16.03
CA PHE A 64 6.54 -0.82 16.74
C PHE A 64 6.69 -0.95 18.26
N GLN A 65 7.15 -2.10 18.76
CA GLN A 65 7.41 -2.33 20.18
C GLN A 65 8.52 -1.42 20.72
N ASP A 66 9.56 -1.14 19.93
CA ASP A 66 10.65 -0.23 20.30
C ASP A 66 10.15 1.21 20.54
N TYR A 67 9.05 1.60 19.90
CA TYR A 67 8.35 2.87 20.11
C TYR A 67 7.19 2.78 21.14
N GLY A 68 7.03 1.67 21.84
CA GLY A 68 5.94 1.45 22.79
C GLY A 68 4.55 1.35 22.16
N MET A 69 4.47 1.15 20.84
CA MET A 69 3.24 1.07 20.08
C MET A 69 2.83 -0.39 19.80
N LYS A 70 1.56 -0.57 19.52
CA LYS A 70 1.00 -1.86 19.09
C LYS A 70 0.63 -1.79 17.62
N CYS A 71 0.82 -2.89 16.91
CA CYS A 71 0.31 -3.04 15.54
C CYS A 71 -0.46 -4.36 15.40
N ALA A 72 -1.35 -4.41 14.43
CA ALA A 72 -2.16 -5.59 14.14
C ALA A 72 -2.24 -5.85 12.64
N GLN A 73 -2.16 -7.12 12.24
CA GLN A 73 -2.33 -7.54 10.86
C GLN A 73 -3.80 -7.53 10.46
N VAL A 74 -4.11 -6.96 9.30
CA VAL A 74 -5.40 -7.09 8.63
C VAL A 74 -5.15 -7.57 7.21
N LEU A 75 -5.51 -8.81 6.89
CA LEU A 75 -5.44 -9.35 5.53
C LEU A 75 -6.80 -9.23 4.87
N ALA A 76 -6.80 -8.82 3.60
CA ALA A 76 -8.00 -8.62 2.83
C ALA A 76 -7.88 -9.15 1.40
N THR A 77 -9.00 -9.57 0.85
CA THR A 77 -9.18 -9.81 -0.57
C THR A 77 -10.05 -8.70 -1.17
N LYS A 78 -10.00 -8.52 -2.47
CA LYS A 78 -10.83 -7.52 -3.16
C LYS A 78 -12.34 -7.69 -2.90
N ARG A 79 -12.79 -8.91 -2.60
CA ARG A 79 -14.19 -9.23 -2.29
C ARG A 79 -14.67 -8.63 -0.99
N ASP A 80 -13.77 -8.46 -0.03
CA ASP A 80 -14.11 -7.98 1.32
C ASP A 80 -14.51 -6.49 1.32
N PHE A 81 -14.20 -5.75 0.24
CA PHE A 81 -14.62 -4.36 0.05
C PHE A 81 -15.98 -4.20 -0.61
N ASN A 82 -16.59 -5.30 -1.12
CA ASN A 82 -17.93 -5.25 -1.69
C ASN A 82 -18.98 -5.01 -0.58
N PRO A 83 -20.09 -4.30 -0.89
CA PRO A 83 -21.16 -4.11 0.08
C PRO A 83 -21.65 -5.43 0.68
N GLY A 84 -21.77 -5.50 2.00
CA GLY A 84 -22.23 -6.67 2.74
C GLY A 84 -21.48 -6.88 4.06
N SER A 85 -21.79 -7.99 4.74
CA SER A 85 -21.31 -8.28 6.08
C SER A 85 -19.77 -8.35 6.20
N HIS A 86 -19.06 -8.78 5.16
CA HIS A 86 -17.59 -8.79 5.19
C HIS A 86 -17.03 -7.37 5.29
N ARG A 87 -17.56 -6.45 4.48
CA ARG A 87 -17.18 -5.05 4.52
C ARG A 87 -17.51 -4.41 5.86
N ASP A 88 -18.68 -4.67 6.42
CA ASP A 88 -19.09 -4.14 7.71
C ASP A 88 -18.19 -4.67 8.84
N ASN A 89 -17.82 -5.96 8.81
CA ASN A 89 -16.89 -6.54 9.75
C ASN A 89 -15.48 -5.93 9.65
N MET A 90 -15.02 -5.61 8.43
CA MET A 90 -13.75 -4.92 8.24
C MET A 90 -13.78 -3.50 8.83
N ILE A 91 -14.86 -2.74 8.59
CA ILE A 91 -15.04 -1.41 9.20
C ILE A 91 -14.93 -1.51 10.71
N ASN A 92 -15.70 -2.40 11.32
CA ASN A 92 -15.68 -2.60 12.78
C ASN A 92 -14.29 -2.98 13.30
N CYS A 93 -13.55 -3.79 12.54
CA CYS A 93 -12.18 -4.18 12.91
C CYS A 93 -11.23 -2.99 12.88
N TYR A 94 -11.22 -2.21 11.79
CA TYR A 94 -10.36 -1.02 11.69
C TYR A 94 -10.71 0.02 12.76
N GLU A 95 -11.99 0.32 12.94
CA GLU A 95 -12.46 1.27 13.95
C GLU A 95 -12.06 0.81 15.38
N GLY A 96 -12.23 -0.47 15.68
CA GLY A 96 -11.85 -1.04 16.98
C GLY A 96 -10.32 -0.95 17.22
N LEU A 97 -9.50 -1.30 16.22
CA LEU A 97 -8.04 -1.20 16.34
C LEU A 97 -7.60 0.26 16.57
N LEU A 98 -8.12 1.19 15.76
CA LEU A 98 -7.77 2.61 15.86
C LEU A 98 -8.23 3.21 17.20
N ALA A 99 -9.41 2.83 17.69
CA ALA A 99 -9.92 3.27 19.00
C ALA A 99 -9.04 2.81 20.17
N GLU A 100 -8.41 1.63 20.05
CA GLU A 100 -7.48 1.09 21.06
C GLU A 100 -6.03 1.57 20.85
N GLY A 101 -5.79 2.49 19.90
CA GLY A 101 -4.45 3.01 19.59
C GLY A 101 -3.52 1.95 18.97
N VAL A 102 -4.09 0.96 18.31
CA VAL A 102 -3.34 -0.08 17.60
C VAL A 102 -3.24 0.29 16.12
N VAL A 103 -2.04 0.28 15.55
CA VAL A 103 -1.81 0.57 14.13
C VAL A 103 -2.17 -0.64 13.29
N PRO A 104 -3.21 -0.57 12.44
CA PRO A 104 -3.51 -1.66 11.51
C PRO A 104 -2.47 -1.70 10.40
N ILE A 105 -1.97 -2.89 10.10
CA ILE A 105 -1.09 -3.16 8.96
C ILE A 105 -1.84 -4.04 7.98
N ALA A 106 -2.30 -3.45 6.90
CA ALA A 106 -3.06 -4.11 5.86
C ALA A 106 -2.15 -4.70 4.78
N ASN A 107 -2.52 -5.87 4.29
CA ASN A 107 -1.92 -6.47 3.10
C ASN A 107 -2.96 -7.33 2.38
N GLU A 108 -2.68 -7.67 1.12
CA GLU A 108 -3.48 -8.66 0.40
C GLU A 108 -3.34 -10.05 1.05
N ASP A 109 -4.45 -10.78 1.17
CA ASP A 109 -4.43 -12.19 1.52
C ASP A 109 -4.07 -13.04 0.28
N ASP A 110 -2.81 -13.00 -0.09
CA ASP A 110 -2.26 -13.75 -1.22
C ASP A 110 -2.43 -15.27 -1.08
N ALA A 111 -2.65 -15.78 0.14
CA ALA A 111 -2.81 -17.22 0.35
C ALA A 111 -4.15 -17.73 -0.18
N VAL A 112 -5.18 -16.89 -0.21
CA VAL A 112 -6.52 -17.26 -0.68
C VAL A 112 -6.99 -16.45 -1.88
N SER A 113 -6.30 -15.36 -2.24
CA SER A 113 -6.61 -14.55 -3.42
C SER A 113 -6.42 -15.35 -4.70
N LEU A 114 -7.46 -15.45 -5.49
CA LEU A 114 -7.41 -16.02 -6.85
C LEU A 114 -7.08 -14.90 -7.85
N THR A 115 -6.49 -15.25 -8.98
CA THR A 115 -6.06 -14.30 -10.03
C THR A 115 -7.12 -13.26 -10.40
N GLN A 116 -8.39 -13.60 -10.35
CA GLN A 116 -9.53 -12.72 -10.67
C GLN A 116 -9.95 -11.80 -9.51
N SER A 117 -9.52 -12.09 -8.29
CA SER A 117 -9.86 -11.33 -7.07
C SER A 117 -8.66 -10.64 -6.45
N MET A 118 -7.54 -10.62 -7.15
CA MET A 118 -6.33 -9.91 -6.71
C MET A 118 -6.46 -8.40 -6.93
N PHE A 119 -5.84 -7.63 -6.07
CA PHE A 119 -5.60 -6.22 -6.34
C PHE A 119 -4.60 -6.06 -7.49
N SER A 120 -4.71 -4.97 -8.24
CA SER A 120 -3.71 -4.64 -9.27
C SER A 120 -2.33 -4.43 -8.64
N ASP A 121 -2.31 -3.72 -7.53
CA ASP A 121 -1.17 -3.45 -6.66
C ASP A 121 -1.66 -3.05 -5.25
N ASN A 122 -0.75 -2.81 -4.33
CA ASN A 122 -1.10 -2.36 -2.98
C ASN A 122 -1.59 -0.90 -2.93
N ASP A 123 -1.38 -0.12 -3.98
CA ASP A 123 -1.95 1.23 -4.08
C ASP A 123 -3.48 1.16 -4.21
N GLU A 124 -4.01 0.18 -4.98
CA GLU A 124 -5.45 -0.09 -5.04
C GLU A 124 -6.00 -0.50 -3.66
N LEU A 125 -5.31 -1.40 -2.97
CA LEU A 125 -5.68 -1.79 -1.61
C LEU A 125 -5.67 -0.58 -0.67
N ALA A 126 -4.65 0.28 -0.75
CA ALA A 126 -4.55 1.48 0.08
C ALA A 126 -5.69 2.46 -0.17
N SER A 127 -6.09 2.65 -1.42
CA SER A 127 -7.26 3.47 -1.77
C SER A 127 -8.55 2.91 -1.17
N LEU A 128 -8.78 1.61 -1.27
CA LEU A 128 -9.97 0.96 -0.73
C LEU A 128 -10.01 0.99 0.80
N VAL A 129 -8.85 0.82 1.45
CA VAL A 129 -8.73 0.97 2.91
C VAL A 129 -9.00 2.41 3.33
N ALA A 130 -8.44 3.40 2.61
CA ALA A 130 -8.69 4.81 2.90
C ALA A 130 -10.18 5.17 2.79
N GLU A 131 -10.88 4.64 1.78
CA GLU A 131 -12.33 4.80 1.67
C GLU A 131 -13.10 4.11 2.79
N LEU A 132 -12.71 2.87 3.11
CA LEU A 132 -13.36 2.07 4.15
C LEU A 132 -13.29 2.75 5.52
N THR A 133 -12.11 3.31 5.84
CA THR A 133 -11.83 3.97 7.13
C THR A 133 -12.19 5.45 7.13
N GLN A 134 -12.70 6.00 6.01
CA GLN A 134 -12.96 7.42 5.83
C GLN A 134 -11.75 8.30 6.19
N ALA A 135 -10.57 7.88 5.71
CA ALA A 135 -9.31 8.55 6.03
C ALA A 135 -9.31 10.02 5.57
N ASP A 136 -8.74 10.90 6.38
CA ASP A 136 -8.56 12.32 6.01
C ASP A 136 -7.56 12.52 4.88
N LYS A 137 -6.62 11.58 4.71
CA LYS A 137 -5.55 11.63 3.69
C LYS A 137 -5.07 10.24 3.33
N LEU A 138 -4.64 10.07 2.08
CA LEU A 138 -3.85 8.93 1.64
C LEU A 138 -2.45 9.42 1.24
N ILE A 139 -1.42 8.71 1.69
CA ILE A 139 -0.03 8.94 1.28
C ILE A 139 0.48 7.67 0.62
N ILE A 140 0.85 7.77 -0.65
CA ILE A 140 1.48 6.68 -1.43
C ILE A 140 2.97 6.94 -1.44
N LEU A 141 3.73 6.04 -0.82
CA LEU A 141 5.19 6.14 -0.78
C LEU A 141 5.79 5.51 -2.05
N THR A 142 6.78 6.18 -2.59
CA THR A 142 7.54 5.75 -3.77
C THR A 142 9.02 6.11 -3.61
N ASP A 143 9.86 5.59 -4.47
CA ASP A 143 11.31 5.87 -4.53
C ASP A 143 11.65 7.16 -5.29
N THR A 144 10.64 7.89 -5.76
CA THR A 144 10.78 9.18 -6.43
C THR A 144 10.00 10.25 -5.69
N ASP A 145 10.43 11.53 -5.80
CA ASP A 145 9.79 12.65 -5.09
C ASP A 145 8.37 13.01 -5.61
N GLY A 146 7.85 12.24 -6.53
CA GLY A 146 6.52 12.42 -7.11
C GLY A 146 6.50 12.36 -8.63
N LEU A 147 5.48 12.98 -9.23
CA LEU A 147 5.36 13.09 -10.69
C LEU A 147 6.24 14.22 -11.21
N TYR A 148 7.07 13.92 -12.21
CA TYR A 148 7.94 14.90 -12.87
C TYR A 148 7.40 15.37 -14.21
N THR A 149 7.82 16.56 -14.65
CA THR A 149 7.49 17.13 -15.98
C THR A 149 8.17 16.39 -17.14
N GLY A 150 9.20 15.58 -16.87
CA GLY A 150 9.98 14.77 -17.81
C GLY A 150 10.68 13.64 -17.07
N HIS A 151 11.75 13.06 -17.65
CA HIS A 151 12.53 12.02 -16.97
C HIS A 151 13.26 12.61 -15.75
N PRO A 152 13.24 11.97 -14.57
CA PRO A 152 13.83 12.53 -13.35
C PRO A 152 15.32 12.91 -13.46
N GLU A 153 16.08 12.25 -14.35
CA GLU A 153 17.49 12.50 -14.58
C GLU A 153 17.77 13.68 -15.53
N ASP A 154 16.74 14.21 -16.19
CA ASP A 154 16.89 15.34 -17.13
C ASP A 154 17.03 16.65 -16.34
N LYS A 155 17.98 17.52 -16.75
CA LYS A 155 18.35 18.74 -16.02
C LYS A 155 17.24 19.79 -15.91
N ASP A 156 16.26 19.77 -16.82
CA ASP A 156 15.18 20.76 -16.90
C ASP A 156 13.84 20.20 -16.37
N THR A 157 13.91 19.17 -15.55
CA THR A 157 12.74 18.47 -15.04
C THR A 157 12.41 18.92 -13.62
N GLU A 158 11.13 19.24 -13.39
CA GLU A 158 10.63 19.65 -12.08
C GLU A 158 9.53 18.72 -11.59
N VAL A 159 9.42 18.60 -10.26
CA VAL A 159 8.32 17.85 -9.61
C VAL A 159 7.02 18.63 -9.74
N ILE A 160 5.98 17.97 -10.22
CA ILE A 160 4.63 18.52 -10.32
C ILE A 160 4.00 18.44 -8.92
N LYS A 161 3.92 19.60 -8.25
CA LYS A 161 3.46 19.68 -6.85
C LYS A 161 1.96 19.42 -6.68
N ASN A 162 1.15 19.77 -7.68
CA ASN A 162 -0.30 19.64 -7.59
C ASN A 162 -0.87 19.14 -8.92
N VAL A 163 -1.74 18.15 -8.84
CA VAL A 163 -2.46 17.58 -9.97
C VAL A 163 -3.95 17.61 -9.66
N SER A 164 -4.74 18.31 -10.48
CA SER A 164 -6.20 18.28 -10.36
C SER A 164 -6.75 16.94 -10.88
N VAL A 165 -7.89 16.50 -10.33
CA VAL A 165 -8.52 15.23 -10.72
C VAL A 165 -8.77 15.15 -12.23
N ASP A 166 -9.23 16.27 -12.83
CA ASP A 166 -9.54 16.35 -14.27
C ASP A 166 -8.32 16.65 -15.15
N GLN A 167 -7.15 16.93 -14.56
CA GLN A 167 -5.96 17.28 -15.32
C GLN A 167 -5.42 16.07 -16.08
N ASN A 168 -5.23 16.23 -17.41
CA ASN A 168 -4.56 15.19 -18.19
C ASN A 168 -3.04 15.27 -17.98
N VAL A 169 -2.48 14.22 -17.42
CA VAL A 169 -1.05 14.07 -17.11
C VAL A 169 -0.39 12.92 -17.86
N GLU A 170 -1.10 12.23 -18.76
CA GLU A 170 -0.58 11.10 -19.53
C GLU A 170 0.71 11.40 -20.28
N LYS A 171 0.88 12.64 -20.75
CA LYS A 171 2.09 13.06 -21.43
C LYS A 171 3.34 12.94 -20.56
N TYR A 172 3.20 13.16 -19.25
CA TYR A 172 4.33 13.05 -18.31
C TYR A 172 4.63 11.59 -17.96
N ILE A 173 3.58 10.75 -17.82
CA ILE A 173 3.71 9.32 -17.58
C ILE A 173 4.47 8.64 -18.72
N LYS A 174 4.05 8.90 -19.97
CA LYS A 174 4.71 8.34 -21.17
C LYS A 174 6.20 8.70 -21.31
N THR A 175 6.63 9.76 -20.68
CA THR A 175 8.04 10.20 -20.71
C THR A 175 8.86 9.44 -19.66
N ILE A 176 8.26 9.09 -18.52
CA ILE A 176 8.90 8.37 -17.42
C ILE A 176 8.97 6.86 -17.71
N ASP A 177 7.89 6.28 -18.24
CA ASP A 177 7.77 4.81 -18.47
C ASP A 177 8.57 4.30 -19.69
N LYS A 178 9.28 5.16 -20.43
CA LYS A 178 10.09 4.75 -21.58
C LYS A 178 11.27 3.83 -21.27
N GLY A 179 11.59 3.58 -20.03
CA GLY A 179 12.78 2.80 -19.61
C GLY A 179 12.50 1.60 -18.71
N GLU A 180 11.31 1.49 -18.11
CA GLU A 180 11.00 0.39 -17.20
C GLU A 180 9.92 -0.51 -17.81
N ALA A 181 10.20 -1.82 -17.82
CA ALA A 181 9.18 -2.82 -18.14
C ALA A 181 7.95 -2.57 -17.26
N GLU A 182 6.73 -2.68 -17.82
CA GLU A 182 5.45 -2.57 -17.16
C GLU A 182 5.39 -3.41 -15.85
N GLY A 183 6.03 -2.89 -14.81
CA GLY A 183 5.98 -3.44 -13.46
C GLY A 183 4.64 -3.07 -12.81
N ARG A 184 4.06 -3.98 -12.04
CA ARG A 184 2.93 -3.66 -11.16
C ARG A 184 3.33 -2.50 -10.25
N GLY A 185 2.58 -1.37 -10.28
CA GLY A 185 2.78 -0.23 -9.39
C GLY A 185 3.63 0.92 -9.93
N GLY A 186 3.79 1.06 -11.27
CA GLY A 186 4.45 2.22 -11.88
C GLY A 186 3.75 3.55 -11.57
N MET A 187 4.43 4.69 -11.87
CA MET A 187 3.90 6.04 -11.59
C MET A 187 2.51 6.27 -12.21
N GLY A 188 2.24 5.69 -13.37
CA GLY A 188 0.91 5.75 -14.02
C GLY A 188 -0.18 5.11 -13.18
N SER A 189 0.08 3.93 -12.59
CA SER A 189 -0.86 3.26 -11.68
C SER A 189 -1.10 4.11 -10.43
N LYS A 190 -0.04 4.55 -9.76
CA LYS A 190 -0.12 5.41 -8.55
C LYS A 190 -0.95 6.67 -8.79
N LEU A 191 -0.72 7.32 -9.93
CA LEU A 191 -1.44 8.53 -10.27
C LEU A 191 -2.94 8.28 -10.56
N ASN A 192 -3.27 7.19 -11.22
CA ASN A 192 -4.67 6.81 -11.46
C ASN A 192 -5.39 6.53 -10.13
N ILE A 193 -4.76 5.76 -9.25
CA ILE A 193 -5.30 5.48 -7.91
C ILE A 193 -5.42 6.78 -7.11
N ALA A 194 -4.40 7.64 -7.12
CA ALA A 194 -4.44 8.93 -6.43
C ALA A 194 -5.61 9.80 -6.89
N LYS A 195 -5.86 9.88 -8.20
CA LYS A 195 -7.00 10.62 -8.75
C LYS A 195 -8.36 10.00 -8.37
N GLN A 196 -8.48 8.68 -8.43
CA GLN A 196 -9.70 7.98 -8.02
C GLN A 196 -10.01 8.23 -6.55
N THR A 197 -9.01 8.16 -5.68
CA THR A 197 -9.16 8.42 -4.24
C THR A 197 -9.50 9.89 -3.98
N ALA A 198 -8.82 10.81 -4.65
CA ALA A 198 -9.09 12.25 -4.52
C ALA A 198 -10.50 12.62 -5.01
N SER A 199 -11.03 11.93 -6.04
CA SER A 199 -12.42 12.14 -6.51
C SER A 199 -13.47 11.77 -5.46
N LYS A 200 -13.09 10.99 -4.43
CA LYS A 200 -13.93 10.64 -3.29
C LYS A 200 -13.71 11.54 -2.07
N ASN A 201 -13.13 12.72 -2.30
CA ASN A 201 -12.80 13.71 -1.28
C ASN A 201 -11.72 13.27 -0.27
N ILE A 202 -10.85 12.35 -0.64
CA ILE A 202 -9.69 11.95 0.17
C ILE A 202 -8.43 12.52 -0.52
N PRO A 203 -7.86 13.64 -0.04
CA PRO A 203 -6.62 14.17 -0.56
C PRO A 203 -5.53 13.12 -0.59
N THR A 204 -4.88 12.94 -1.74
CA THR A 204 -3.87 11.90 -1.93
C THR A 204 -2.54 12.51 -2.31
N PHE A 205 -1.48 12.07 -1.66
CA PHE A 205 -0.11 12.52 -1.84
C PHE A 205 0.74 11.35 -2.34
N ILE A 206 1.61 11.63 -3.32
CA ILE A 206 2.66 10.70 -3.77
C ILE A 206 3.98 11.34 -3.34
N ALA A 207 4.77 10.64 -2.54
CA ALA A 207 5.99 11.16 -1.92
C ALA A 207 7.05 10.06 -1.72
N ASN A 208 8.31 10.50 -1.55
CA ASN A 208 9.43 9.65 -1.17
C ASN A 208 9.62 9.62 0.35
#